data_603ff2cfaf6080be7852db2158214762
#
_entry.id   603ff2cfaf6080be7852db2158214762
#
_cell.length_a   1.000
_cell.length_b   1.000
_cell.length_c   1.000
_cell.angle_alpha   90.00
_cell.angle_beta   90.00
_cell.angle_gamma   90.00
#
_symmetry.space_group_name_H-M   'P 1'
#
loop_
_entity.id
_entity.type
_entity.pdbx_description
1 polymer ?
#
loop_
_entity_poly.entity_id
_entity_poly.type
_entity_poly.pdbx_seq_one_letter_code
_entity_poly.pdbx_strand_id
1 'polypeptide(L)'
;VTFTHDKGNNWKTITVTNEAVSVRRLFLNFPDAEHGFLIFTGDRTMHQEGSSVYRTEDGGENWFEVKPEQGYSADGGHSLLTGAAFVTDQAGFVTGGDGCYQTTDGGLNWKQLTVRVPAVEYAESYTVYYPPERQGDKLVLYLGMEEYSELGGTKLRYESEDLGQSWSYTGVVYRK
;
A
#
# COMPACT_ATOMS: atom_id res chain seq x y z
N VAL A 1 1.74 1.35 -19.17
CA VAL A 1 1.62 -0.03 -18.68
C VAL A 1 1.54 -0.97 -19.88
N THR A 2 2.24 -2.10 -19.81
CA THR A 2 2.19 -3.16 -20.83
C THR A 2 1.67 -4.43 -20.16
N PHE A 3 0.66 -5.07 -20.73
CA PHE A 3 0.00 -6.23 -20.16
C PHE A 3 -0.46 -7.23 -21.24
N THR A 4 -0.86 -8.41 -20.80
CA THR A 4 -1.38 -9.51 -21.64
C THR A 4 -2.58 -10.17 -20.97
N HIS A 5 -3.59 -10.55 -21.75
CA HIS A 5 -4.73 -11.34 -21.29
C HIS A 5 -4.66 -12.82 -21.74
N ASP A 6 -3.62 -13.20 -22.48
CA ASP A 6 -3.47 -14.53 -23.10
C ASP A 6 -2.14 -15.20 -22.73
N LYS A 7 -1.67 -14.98 -21.49
CA LYS A 7 -0.44 -15.57 -20.93
C LYS A 7 0.82 -15.23 -21.72
N GLY A 8 0.89 -14.03 -22.28
CA GLY A 8 2.06 -13.52 -22.98
C GLY A 8 2.12 -13.79 -24.47
N ASN A 9 1.07 -14.37 -25.07
CA ASN A 9 1.04 -14.57 -26.53
C ASN A 9 0.86 -13.24 -27.27
N ASN A 10 0.02 -12.33 -26.73
CA ASN A 10 -0.14 -10.98 -27.22
C ASN A 10 0.04 -9.96 -26.10
N TRP A 11 0.67 -8.84 -26.41
CA TRP A 11 0.93 -7.76 -25.47
C TRP A 11 0.30 -6.47 -25.96
N LYS A 12 -0.33 -5.75 -25.06
CA LYS A 12 -0.89 -4.43 -25.29
C LYS A 12 -0.20 -3.41 -24.41
N THR A 13 0.16 -2.26 -24.99
CA THR A 13 0.73 -1.12 -24.25
C THR A 13 -0.28 0.01 -24.25
N ILE A 14 -0.55 0.55 -23.09
CA ILE A 14 -1.39 1.73 -22.88
C ILE A 14 -0.64 2.83 -22.15
N THR A 15 -1.03 4.06 -22.41
CA THR A 15 -0.57 5.24 -21.69
C THR A 15 -1.57 5.55 -20.59
N VAL A 16 -1.13 5.53 -19.33
CA VAL A 16 -2.00 5.82 -18.17
C VAL A 16 -2.22 7.32 -18.00
N THR A 17 -1.19 8.12 -18.27
CA THR A 17 -1.25 9.58 -18.22
C THR A 17 -0.40 10.18 -19.32
N ASN A 18 -0.82 11.32 -19.87
CA ASN A 18 -0.05 12.11 -20.83
C ASN A 18 0.77 13.23 -20.15
N GLU A 19 0.66 13.36 -18.85
CA GLU A 19 1.45 14.34 -18.10
C GLU A 19 2.91 13.88 -18.01
N ALA A 20 3.83 14.82 -18.11
CA ALA A 20 5.25 14.56 -17.88
C ALA A 20 5.46 14.39 -16.38
N VAL A 21 5.58 13.15 -15.93
CA VAL A 21 5.79 12.81 -14.53
C VAL A 21 7.15 12.19 -14.31
N SER A 22 7.81 12.62 -13.24
CA SER A 22 8.98 11.92 -12.72
C SER A 22 8.51 10.74 -11.90
N VAL A 23 8.91 9.52 -12.24
CA VAL A 23 8.52 8.31 -11.50
C VAL A 23 9.71 7.78 -10.73
N ARG A 24 9.63 7.80 -9.40
CA ARG A 24 10.66 7.24 -8.51
C ARG A 24 10.32 5.84 -8.05
N ARG A 25 9.05 5.62 -7.66
CA ARG A 25 8.51 4.31 -7.29
C ARG A 25 7.17 4.11 -7.97
N LEU A 26 6.88 2.86 -8.24
CA LEU A 26 5.64 2.44 -8.85
C LEU A 26 5.14 1.18 -8.15
N PHE A 27 3.89 1.22 -7.71
CA PHE A 27 3.18 0.10 -7.12
C PHE A 27 2.00 -0.22 -8.03
N LEU A 28 1.96 -1.44 -8.53
CA LEU A 28 0.87 -1.95 -9.35
C LEU A 28 0.25 -3.14 -8.62
N ASN A 29 -1.05 -3.10 -8.44
CA ASN A 29 -1.78 -4.13 -7.73
C ASN A 29 -3.14 -4.38 -8.39
N PHE A 30 -3.49 -5.66 -8.57
CA PHE A 30 -4.79 -6.10 -9.04
C PHE A 30 -5.40 -7.01 -7.98
N PRO A 31 -6.40 -6.53 -7.19
CA PRO A 31 -7.12 -7.38 -6.24
C PRO A 31 -7.97 -8.45 -6.91
N ASP A 32 -8.39 -8.21 -8.15
CA ASP A 32 -9.11 -9.15 -9.01
C ASP A 32 -8.76 -8.91 -10.49
N ALA A 33 -9.46 -9.58 -11.41
CA ALA A 33 -9.16 -9.52 -12.85
C ALA A 33 -9.60 -8.22 -13.53
N GLU A 34 -10.54 -7.50 -12.94
CA GLU A 34 -11.13 -6.28 -13.52
C GLU A 34 -10.56 -5.03 -12.89
N HIS A 35 -10.37 -5.05 -11.55
CA HIS A 35 -9.95 -3.88 -10.79
C HIS A 35 -8.44 -3.86 -10.55
N GLY A 36 -7.82 -2.75 -10.87
CA GLY A 36 -6.40 -2.52 -10.65
C GLY A 36 -6.10 -1.11 -10.14
N PHE A 37 -5.02 -1.00 -9.39
CA PHE A 37 -4.52 0.26 -8.84
C PHE A 37 -3.06 0.45 -9.21
N LEU A 38 -2.74 1.63 -9.69
CA LEU A 38 -1.39 2.08 -9.98
C LEU A 38 -1.10 3.31 -9.12
N ILE A 39 -0.13 3.19 -8.25
CA ILE A 39 0.37 4.31 -7.45
C ILE A 39 1.80 4.57 -7.87
N PHE A 40 2.11 5.79 -8.23
CA PHE A 40 3.50 6.19 -8.44
C PHE A 40 3.84 7.42 -7.61
N THR A 41 5.10 7.50 -7.21
CA THR A 41 5.65 8.64 -6.51
C THR A 41 6.54 9.44 -7.45
N GLY A 42 6.45 10.76 -7.33
CA GLY A 42 7.16 11.71 -8.15
C GLY A 42 8.39 12.32 -7.49
N ASP A 43 8.67 13.56 -7.84
CA ASP A 43 9.81 14.28 -7.31
C ASP A 43 9.68 14.55 -5.81
N ARG A 44 10.81 14.50 -5.16
CA ARG A 44 10.93 14.71 -3.73
C ARG A 44 11.37 16.14 -3.44
N THR A 45 10.59 16.84 -2.64
CA THR A 45 10.97 18.13 -2.08
C THR A 45 11.14 18.00 -0.56
N MET A 46 12.34 18.20 -0.06
CA MET A 46 12.70 18.03 1.35
C MET A 46 12.37 16.61 1.87
N HIS A 47 11.31 16.45 2.66
CA HIS A 47 10.87 15.18 3.23
C HIS A 47 9.54 14.68 2.64
N GLN A 48 9.04 15.32 1.60
CA GLN A 48 7.76 15.03 0.98
C GLN A 48 7.96 14.50 -0.44
N GLU A 49 7.18 13.51 -0.82
CA GLU A 49 7.16 12.89 -2.13
C GLU A 49 5.74 12.97 -2.68
N GLY A 50 5.56 13.63 -3.82
CA GLY A 50 4.26 13.66 -4.49
C GLY A 50 3.87 12.26 -4.94
N SER A 51 2.60 11.92 -4.85
CA SER A 51 2.09 10.65 -5.36
C SER A 51 0.80 10.84 -6.15
N SER A 52 0.57 9.98 -7.13
CA SER A 52 -0.66 9.91 -7.90
C SER A 52 -1.20 8.50 -7.88
N VAL A 53 -2.52 8.40 -7.77
CA VAL A 53 -3.25 7.13 -7.76
C VAL A 53 -4.11 7.05 -9.01
N TYR A 54 -4.00 5.95 -9.73
CA TYR A 54 -4.86 5.61 -10.86
C TYR A 54 -5.53 4.28 -10.59
N ARG A 55 -6.76 4.14 -11.06
CA ARG A 55 -7.48 2.88 -11.01
C ARG A 55 -8.00 2.47 -12.38
N THR A 56 -8.20 1.18 -12.56
CA THR A 56 -8.89 0.56 -13.69
C THR A 56 -10.05 -0.29 -13.17
N GLU A 57 -11.10 -0.42 -13.99
CA GLU A 57 -12.28 -1.24 -13.74
C GLU A 57 -12.52 -2.25 -14.90
N ASP A 58 -11.54 -2.39 -15.78
CA ASP A 58 -11.63 -3.22 -16.99
C ASP A 58 -10.32 -4.00 -17.28
N GLY A 59 -9.66 -4.42 -16.22
CA GLY A 59 -8.44 -5.23 -16.32
C GLY A 59 -7.24 -4.49 -16.91
N GLY A 60 -7.24 -3.15 -16.81
CA GLY A 60 -6.13 -2.31 -17.25
C GLY A 60 -6.26 -1.72 -18.64
N GLU A 61 -7.40 -1.90 -19.31
CA GLU A 61 -7.67 -1.33 -20.62
C GLU A 61 -7.80 0.21 -20.57
N ASN A 62 -8.48 0.74 -19.54
CA ASN A 62 -8.60 2.16 -19.28
C ASN A 62 -8.22 2.46 -17.82
N TRP A 63 -7.60 3.63 -17.61
CA TRP A 63 -7.15 4.08 -16.29
C TRP A 63 -7.67 5.47 -16.00
N PHE A 64 -8.12 5.69 -14.77
CA PHE A 64 -8.66 6.95 -14.28
C PHE A 64 -7.87 7.42 -13.07
N GLU A 65 -7.52 8.71 -13.05
CA GLU A 65 -6.90 9.30 -11.88
C GLU A 65 -7.90 9.38 -10.72
N VAL A 66 -7.49 8.88 -9.56
CA VAL A 66 -8.23 9.02 -8.30
C VAL A 66 -7.73 10.25 -7.59
N LYS A 67 -8.62 11.24 -7.39
CA LYS A 67 -8.30 12.47 -6.67
C LYS A 67 -8.89 12.41 -5.27
N PRO A 68 -8.07 12.21 -4.22
CA PRO A 68 -8.54 12.19 -2.86
C PRO A 68 -9.24 13.50 -2.48
N GLU A 69 -10.41 13.41 -1.83
CA GLU A 69 -11.15 14.59 -1.37
C GLU A 69 -10.64 15.08 -0.01
N GLN A 70 -10.29 14.13 0.87
CA GLN A 70 -9.78 14.41 2.22
C GLN A 70 -8.83 13.28 2.67
N GLY A 71 -8.00 13.59 3.64
CA GLY A 71 -7.09 12.63 4.25
C GLY A 71 -5.73 12.58 3.56
N TYR A 72 -5.27 11.42 3.21
CA TYR A 72 -4.01 11.23 2.52
C TYR A 72 -4.08 11.93 1.17
N SER A 73 -3.32 13.00 1.02
CA SER A 73 -3.20 13.69 -0.25
C SER A 73 -2.14 12.98 -1.10
N ALA A 74 -2.53 12.55 -2.29
CA ALA A 74 -1.60 11.99 -3.26
C ALA A 74 -0.44 12.95 -3.59
N ASP A 75 -0.65 14.24 -3.40
CA ASP A 75 0.26 15.34 -3.73
C ASP A 75 0.85 16.07 -2.53
N GLY A 76 0.51 15.69 -1.28
CA GLY A 76 0.84 16.52 -0.15
C GLY A 76 1.40 15.86 1.08
N GLY A 77 2.65 15.59 1.12
CA GLY A 77 3.31 15.69 2.37
C GLY A 77 3.50 14.43 3.18
N HIS A 78 3.40 13.28 2.56
CA HIS A 78 3.79 12.05 3.24
C HIS A 78 5.25 11.70 2.97
N SER A 79 5.90 11.23 4.02
CA SER A 79 7.23 10.68 3.91
C SER A 79 7.17 9.44 3.00
N LEU A 80 8.24 9.23 2.26
CA LEU A 80 8.54 8.09 1.39
C LEU A 80 7.55 6.92 1.47
N LEU A 81 6.70 6.75 0.46
CA LEU A 81 5.91 5.53 0.32
C LEU A 81 6.84 4.32 0.17
N THR A 82 6.66 3.33 1.02
CA THR A 82 7.43 2.09 1.03
C THR A 82 6.66 0.91 0.46
N GLY A 83 5.32 1.02 0.41
CA GLY A 83 4.48 -0.02 -0.14
C GLY A 83 3.04 0.39 -0.34
N ALA A 84 2.32 -0.37 -1.15
CA ALA A 84 0.88 -0.26 -1.36
C ALA A 84 0.28 -1.63 -1.62
N ALA A 85 -0.94 -1.86 -1.13
CA ALA A 85 -1.72 -3.07 -1.39
C ALA A 85 -3.21 -2.73 -1.41
N PHE A 86 -3.90 -3.07 -2.50
CA PHE A 86 -5.35 -3.11 -2.54
C PHE A 86 -5.80 -4.56 -2.44
N VAL A 87 -6.70 -4.84 -1.53
CA VAL A 87 -7.20 -6.19 -1.21
C VAL A 87 -8.59 -6.42 -1.77
N THR A 88 -9.29 -5.34 -2.13
CA THR A 88 -10.50 -5.30 -2.96
C THR A 88 -10.47 -4.04 -3.82
N ASP A 89 -11.48 -3.83 -4.67
CA ASP A 89 -11.72 -2.61 -5.42
C ASP A 89 -11.96 -1.36 -4.53
N GLN A 90 -12.31 -1.56 -3.26
CA GLN A 90 -12.59 -0.48 -2.29
C GLN A 90 -11.55 -0.39 -1.19
N ALA A 91 -11.05 -1.53 -0.71
CA ALA A 91 -10.15 -1.58 0.45
C ALA A 91 -8.68 -1.63 0.02
N GLY A 92 -7.92 -0.65 0.45
CA GLY A 92 -6.49 -0.54 0.15
C GLY A 92 -5.68 0.07 1.30
N PHE A 93 -4.37 -0.10 1.22
CA PHE A 93 -3.40 0.34 2.20
C PHE A 93 -2.18 0.92 1.51
N VAL A 94 -1.64 1.99 2.08
CA VAL A 94 -0.32 2.51 1.72
C VAL A 94 0.54 2.63 2.98
N THR A 95 1.82 2.35 2.85
CA THR A 95 2.77 2.44 3.95
C THR A 95 3.90 3.39 3.59
N GLY A 96 4.42 4.08 4.59
CA GLY A 96 5.51 5.04 4.44
C GLY A 96 6.23 5.29 5.76
N GLY A 97 7.14 6.25 5.78
CA GLY A 97 7.90 6.58 6.98
C GLY A 97 7.05 7.20 8.09
N ASP A 98 5.84 7.66 7.79
CA ASP A 98 4.86 8.22 8.74
C ASP A 98 3.77 7.22 9.15
N GLY A 99 3.88 5.95 8.72
CA GLY A 99 3.01 4.86 9.14
C GLY A 99 2.27 4.17 8.02
N CYS A 100 1.06 3.73 8.32
CA CYS A 100 0.14 3.07 7.40
C CYS A 100 -1.16 3.85 7.29
N TYR A 101 -1.69 3.96 6.07
CA TYR A 101 -2.99 4.57 5.80
C TYR A 101 -3.87 3.56 5.07
N GLN A 102 -5.15 3.58 5.40
CA GLN A 102 -6.17 2.72 4.84
C GLN A 102 -7.23 3.54 4.10
N THR A 103 -7.66 3.03 2.98
CA THR A 103 -8.88 3.45 2.28
C THR A 103 -9.93 2.34 2.31
N THR A 104 -11.21 2.72 2.29
CA THR A 104 -12.37 1.82 2.17
C THR A 104 -13.30 2.24 1.04
N ASP A 105 -12.84 3.14 0.19
CA ASP A 105 -13.61 3.74 -0.91
C ASP A 105 -12.77 3.88 -2.21
N GLY A 106 -11.85 2.95 -2.43
CA GLY A 106 -11.06 2.91 -3.65
C GLY A 106 -10.03 4.02 -3.80
N GLY A 107 -9.57 4.59 -2.67
CA GLY A 107 -8.53 5.61 -2.65
C GLY A 107 -9.04 7.05 -2.63
N LEU A 108 -10.36 7.28 -2.55
CA LEU A 108 -10.93 8.63 -2.46
C LEU A 108 -10.64 9.29 -1.10
N ASN A 109 -10.75 8.51 -0.03
CA ASN A 109 -10.41 8.98 1.32
C ASN A 109 -9.45 8.02 1.99
N TRP A 110 -8.50 8.58 2.76
CA TRP A 110 -7.49 7.82 3.48
C TRP A 110 -7.49 8.19 4.95
N LYS A 111 -7.36 7.18 5.81
CA LYS A 111 -7.30 7.32 7.25
C LYS A 111 -6.07 6.61 7.78
N GLN A 112 -5.34 7.24 8.69
CA GLN A 112 -4.21 6.62 9.34
C GLN A 112 -4.66 5.38 10.13
N LEU A 113 -4.01 4.25 9.86
CA LEU A 113 -4.20 3.00 10.56
C LEU A 113 -3.27 2.98 11.78
N THR A 114 -3.84 2.72 12.95
CA THR A 114 -3.08 2.51 14.17
C THR A 114 -3.43 1.16 14.77
N VAL A 115 -2.43 0.31 14.96
CA VAL A 115 -2.59 -0.94 15.69
C VAL A 115 -2.03 -0.80 17.11
N ARG A 116 -2.65 -1.50 18.07
CA ARG A 116 -2.14 -1.52 19.43
C ARG A 116 -0.90 -2.41 19.51
N VAL A 117 0.26 -1.83 19.81
CA VAL A 117 1.47 -2.60 20.10
C VAL A 117 1.32 -3.28 21.47
N PRO A 118 1.52 -4.62 21.57
CA PRO A 118 1.43 -5.34 22.83
C PRO A 118 2.62 -4.98 23.74
N ALA A 119 2.53 -5.37 25.01
CA ALA A 119 3.64 -5.23 25.95
C ALA A 119 4.73 -6.29 25.66
N VAL A 120 5.56 -5.99 24.68
CA VAL A 120 6.73 -6.80 24.28
C VAL A 120 8.00 -6.00 24.52
N GLU A 121 9.13 -6.70 24.55
CA GLU A 121 10.45 -6.04 24.66
C GLU A 121 10.66 -5.11 23.44
N TYR A 122 11.13 -3.89 23.69
CA TYR A 122 11.33 -2.83 22.67
C TYR A 122 10.06 -2.46 21.91
N ALA A 123 8.91 -2.43 22.58
CA ALA A 123 7.60 -2.12 21.96
C ALA A 123 7.59 -0.80 21.17
N GLU A 124 8.32 0.20 21.65
CA GLU A 124 8.46 1.53 21.03
C GLU A 124 9.25 1.54 19.71
N SER A 125 10.03 0.49 19.45
CA SER A 125 10.85 0.37 18.24
C SER A 125 10.10 -0.24 17.06
N TYR A 126 8.89 -0.77 17.28
CA TYR A 126 8.05 -1.30 16.21
C TYR A 126 7.28 -0.17 15.52
N THR A 127 7.86 0.39 14.48
CA THR A 127 7.35 1.58 13.78
C THR A 127 7.16 1.37 12.27
N VAL A 128 7.76 0.31 11.70
CA VAL A 128 7.76 0.06 10.26
C VAL A 128 6.59 -0.82 9.84
N TYR A 129 5.59 -0.24 9.20
CA TYR A 129 4.46 -0.96 8.65
C TYR A 129 4.82 -1.60 7.30
N TYR A 130 4.43 -2.85 7.11
CA TYR A 130 4.43 -3.54 5.82
C TYR A 130 3.00 -3.59 5.28
N PRO A 131 2.80 -3.38 3.96
CA PRO A 131 1.46 -3.47 3.40
C PRO A 131 0.79 -4.81 3.75
N PRO A 132 -0.50 -4.81 4.13
CA PRO A 132 -1.20 -6.04 4.42
C PRO A 132 -1.26 -6.97 3.22
N GLU A 133 -1.18 -8.26 3.51
CA GLU A 133 -1.28 -9.34 2.52
C GLU A 133 -2.49 -10.22 2.82
N ARG A 134 -3.15 -10.73 1.78
CA ARG A 134 -4.22 -11.71 1.94
C ARG A 134 -3.62 -13.11 2.18
N GLN A 135 -4.00 -13.73 3.29
CA GLN A 135 -3.65 -15.11 3.62
C GLN A 135 -4.92 -15.91 3.92
N GLY A 136 -5.41 -16.65 2.92
CA GLY A 136 -6.73 -17.27 2.99
C GLY A 136 -7.84 -16.22 3.07
N ASP A 137 -8.70 -16.35 4.07
CA ASP A 137 -9.83 -15.44 4.30
C ASP A 137 -9.46 -14.20 5.13
N LYS A 138 -8.21 -14.11 5.60
CA LYS A 138 -7.73 -13.04 6.46
C LYS A 138 -6.76 -12.11 5.73
N LEU A 139 -6.66 -10.89 6.25
CA LEU A 139 -5.53 -10.02 5.99
C LEU A 139 -4.49 -10.17 7.11
N VAL A 140 -3.22 -10.14 6.73
CA VAL A 140 -2.09 -10.17 7.65
C VAL A 140 -1.26 -8.91 7.47
N LEU A 141 -1.10 -8.18 8.57
CA LEU A 141 -0.25 -7.00 8.67
C LEU A 141 0.99 -7.34 9.50
N TYR A 142 2.13 -6.87 9.07
CA TYR A 142 3.35 -6.91 9.86
C TYR A 142 3.78 -5.51 10.28
N LEU A 143 4.17 -5.39 11.54
CA LEU A 143 4.80 -4.21 12.09
C LEU A 143 6.22 -4.58 12.55
N GLY A 144 7.23 -4.01 11.94
CA GLY A 144 8.64 -4.30 12.18
C GLY A 144 9.39 -3.14 12.80
N MET A 145 10.67 -3.36 13.02
CA MET A 145 11.64 -2.34 13.46
C MET A 145 12.44 -1.84 12.25
N GLU A 146 13.09 -0.68 12.39
CA GLU A 146 14.05 -0.21 11.40
C GLU A 146 15.22 -1.21 11.25
N GLU A 147 15.76 -1.32 10.04
CA GLU A 147 16.79 -2.32 9.69
C GLU A 147 18.07 -2.25 10.53
N TYR A 148 18.36 -1.09 11.13
CA TYR A 148 19.56 -0.87 11.94
C TYR A 148 19.41 -1.27 13.42
N SER A 149 18.26 -1.80 13.83
CA SER A 149 18.12 -2.31 15.21
C SER A 149 18.83 -3.66 15.34
N GLU A 150 19.45 -3.93 16.49
CA GLU A 150 20.08 -5.23 16.80
C GLU A 150 19.09 -6.41 16.71
N LEU A 151 17.81 -6.13 16.77
CA LEU A 151 16.70 -7.07 16.59
C LEU A 151 16.09 -7.01 15.18
N GLY A 152 16.80 -6.41 14.22
CA GLY A 152 16.37 -6.31 12.82
C GLY A 152 15.90 -7.64 12.25
N GLY A 153 14.66 -7.67 11.75
CA GLY A 153 14.03 -8.87 11.24
C GLY A 153 12.92 -9.44 12.12
N THR A 154 12.77 -8.98 13.36
CA THR A 154 11.62 -9.32 14.20
C THR A 154 10.40 -8.48 13.80
N LYS A 155 9.24 -9.11 13.65
CA LYS A 155 7.99 -8.46 13.28
C LYS A 155 6.85 -8.90 14.20
N LEU A 156 5.99 -7.97 14.57
CA LEU A 156 4.69 -8.26 15.17
C LEU A 156 3.71 -8.59 14.05
N ARG A 157 2.97 -9.67 14.24
CA ARG A 157 1.96 -10.13 13.30
C ARG A 157 0.57 -9.82 13.81
N TYR A 158 -0.24 -9.22 12.93
CA TYR A 158 -1.63 -8.91 13.18
C TYR A 158 -2.50 -9.56 12.11
N GLU A 159 -3.71 -9.94 12.48
CA GLU A 159 -4.72 -10.47 11.57
C GLU A 159 -5.98 -9.63 11.61
N SER A 160 -6.65 -9.54 10.47
CA SER A 160 -7.96 -8.94 10.30
C SER A 160 -8.87 -9.89 9.53
N GLU A 161 -10.12 -10.04 9.97
CA GLU A 161 -11.19 -10.82 9.33
C GLU A 161 -12.24 -9.91 8.67
N ASP A 162 -12.09 -8.60 8.78
CA ASP A 162 -13.05 -7.57 8.36
C ASP A 162 -12.45 -6.56 7.37
N LEU A 163 -11.55 -7.02 6.50
CA LEU A 163 -10.85 -6.21 5.47
C LEU A 163 -10.05 -5.04 6.06
N GLY A 164 -9.51 -5.23 7.27
CA GLY A 164 -8.64 -4.25 7.92
C GLY A 164 -9.36 -3.20 8.76
N GLN A 165 -10.66 -3.36 9.03
CA GLN A 165 -11.39 -2.45 9.93
C GLN A 165 -10.96 -2.66 11.39
N SER A 166 -10.64 -3.90 11.75
CA SER A 166 -10.04 -4.23 13.05
C SER A 166 -8.85 -5.17 12.90
N TRP A 167 -7.90 -5.10 13.85
CA TRP A 167 -6.67 -5.87 13.84
C TRP A 167 -6.41 -6.51 15.19
N SER A 168 -6.14 -7.80 15.18
CA SER A 168 -5.80 -8.60 16.36
C SER A 168 -4.34 -9.04 16.30
N TYR A 169 -3.58 -8.74 17.35
CA TYR A 169 -2.21 -9.25 17.49
C TYR A 169 -2.20 -10.77 17.65
N THR A 170 -1.37 -11.45 16.89
CA THR A 170 -1.31 -12.93 16.89
C THR A 170 0.07 -13.50 17.24
N GLY A 171 1.09 -12.68 17.33
CA GLY A 171 2.41 -13.15 17.76
C GLY A 171 3.59 -12.38 17.18
N VAL A 172 4.78 -12.86 17.52
CA VAL A 172 6.06 -12.38 17.00
C VAL A 172 6.56 -13.33 15.92
N VAL A 173 7.02 -12.77 14.81
CA VAL A 173 7.66 -13.55 13.74
C VAL A 173 9.11 -13.13 13.65
N TYR A 174 10.00 -14.14 13.66
CA TYR A 174 11.44 -13.94 13.51
C TYR A 174 11.85 -14.24 12.06
N ARG A 175 12.70 -13.40 11.51
CA ARG A 175 13.35 -13.72 10.25
C ARG A 175 14.37 -14.85 10.52
N LYS A 176 14.19 -15.96 9.83
CA LYS A 176 15.22 -17.05 9.82
C LYS A 176 16.39 -16.64 8.96
#